data_306d8b972ad457eacbc338555f1f8cc6
#
_entry.id   306d8b972ad457eacbc338555f1f8cc6
#
_cell.length_a   1.000
_cell.length_b   1.000
_cell.length_c   1.000
_cell.angle_alpha   90.00
_cell.angle_beta   90.00
_cell.angle_gamma   90.00
#
_symmetry.space_group_name_H-M   'P 1'
#
loop_
_entity.id
_entity.type
_entity.pdbx_description
1 polymer ?
#
loop_
_entity_poly.entity_id
_entity_poly.type
_entity_poly.pdbx_seq_one_letter_code
_entity_poly.pdbx_strand_id
1 'polypeptide(L)'
;MTQPKNFGYDDDAAALKTQAEKFFTDRLPVDQLHALVAHNPTPDRAPEVVWQPEIWREMTELGWSILTVPEAHGGLGLPLVAVAGLIEAQGKSACPSPLLETLNSGLVLSHCSEPGVGFEAILAGKAVSLAFSDQHGSCGPGKTPVSVANGTLSGQAFFVQDAAKADAYLVAARSDTGVAWYWVDAKAAGLSCDQNAIIDLTR
;
A
#
# COMPACT_ATOMS: atom_id res chain seq x y z
N MET A 1 3.09 12.89 -32.99
CA MET A 1 2.43 13.19 -31.73
C MET A 1 3.37 14.10 -30.95
N THR A 2 2.92 15.31 -30.62
CA THR A 2 3.69 16.21 -29.74
C THR A 2 3.55 15.69 -28.31
N GLN A 3 4.67 15.48 -27.63
CA GLN A 3 4.63 15.12 -26.20
C GLN A 3 3.92 16.25 -25.42
N PRO A 4 3.05 15.90 -24.42
CA PRO A 4 2.48 16.91 -23.54
C PRO A 4 3.60 17.68 -22.84
N LYS A 5 3.47 19.00 -22.75
CA LYS A 5 4.49 19.89 -22.14
C LYS A 5 4.77 19.58 -20.65
N ASN A 6 3.84 18.91 -19.98
CA ASN A 6 3.86 18.58 -18.54
C ASN A 6 3.88 17.07 -18.28
N PHE A 7 4.25 16.25 -19.27
CA PHE A 7 4.25 14.78 -19.15
C PHE A 7 2.89 14.16 -18.75
N GLY A 8 1.79 14.87 -19.02
CA GLY A 8 0.44 14.46 -18.60
C GLY A 8 0.06 14.90 -17.17
N TYR A 9 0.92 15.66 -16.50
CA TYR A 9 0.62 16.28 -15.21
C TYR A 9 -0.20 17.56 -15.47
N ASP A 10 -1.51 17.44 -15.38
CA ASP A 10 -2.48 18.48 -15.66
C ASP A 10 -2.84 19.30 -14.41
N ASP A 11 -3.79 20.22 -14.56
CA ASP A 11 -4.21 21.10 -13.47
C ASP A 11 -4.89 20.31 -12.34
N ASP A 12 -5.60 19.21 -12.65
CA ASP A 12 -6.27 18.37 -11.66
C ASP A 12 -5.25 17.58 -10.84
N ALA A 13 -4.21 17.02 -11.49
CA ALA A 13 -3.10 16.37 -10.80
C ALA A 13 -2.33 17.36 -9.90
N ALA A 14 -2.12 18.59 -10.38
CA ALA A 14 -1.48 19.65 -9.59
C ALA A 14 -2.33 20.07 -8.39
N ALA A 15 -3.65 20.17 -8.57
CA ALA A 15 -4.58 20.48 -7.48
C ALA A 15 -4.60 19.37 -6.42
N LEU A 16 -4.65 18.09 -6.84
CA LEU A 16 -4.57 16.95 -5.93
C LEU A 16 -3.28 16.99 -5.08
N LYS A 17 -2.14 17.20 -5.73
CA LYS A 17 -0.86 17.31 -5.01
C LYS A 17 -0.86 18.47 -4.02
N THR A 18 -1.35 19.65 -4.42
CA THR A 18 -1.43 20.82 -3.55
C THR A 18 -2.33 20.56 -2.34
N GLN A 19 -3.47 19.91 -2.56
CA GLN A 19 -4.37 19.51 -1.48
C GLN A 19 -3.70 18.51 -0.53
N ALA A 20 -2.95 17.54 -1.07
CA ALA A 20 -2.23 16.56 -0.29
C ALA A 20 -1.12 17.20 0.55
N GLU A 21 -0.31 18.10 -0.03
CA GLU A 21 0.73 18.83 0.72
C GLU A 21 0.14 19.62 1.88
N LYS A 22 -0.97 20.31 1.64
CA LYS A 22 -1.68 21.03 2.70
C LYS A 22 -2.21 20.08 3.78
N PHE A 23 -2.87 18.99 3.39
CA PHE A 23 -3.41 18.00 4.30
C PHE A 23 -2.33 17.44 5.23
N PHE A 24 -1.21 16.96 4.68
CA PHE A 24 -0.13 16.40 5.49
C PHE A 24 0.53 17.45 6.40
N THR A 25 0.68 18.68 5.93
CA THR A 25 1.21 19.77 6.75
C THR A 25 0.31 20.08 7.94
N ASP A 26 -1.00 20.07 7.72
CA ASP A 26 -1.98 20.40 8.75
C ASP A 26 -2.18 19.21 9.73
N ARG A 27 -2.14 17.96 9.25
CA ARG A 27 -2.47 16.76 10.04
C ARG A 27 -1.27 16.09 10.68
N LEU A 28 -0.08 16.22 10.10
CA LEU A 28 1.15 15.65 10.64
C LEU A 28 2.30 16.67 10.56
N PRO A 29 2.23 17.79 11.29
CA PRO A 29 3.35 18.71 11.37
C PRO A 29 4.58 18.02 11.95
N VAL A 30 5.76 18.55 11.64
CA VAL A 30 7.07 17.93 11.97
C VAL A 30 7.20 17.56 13.45
N ASP A 31 6.70 18.41 14.34
CA ASP A 31 6.75 18.13 15.79
C ASP A 31 5.92 16.91 16.19
N GLN A 32 4.76 16.72 15.56
CA GLN A 32 3.93 15.53 15.79
C GLN A 32 4.54 14.28 15.17
N LEU A 33 5.10 14.39 13.97
CA LEU A 33 5.84 13.29 13.36
C LEU A 33 7.02 12.89 14.24
N HIS A 34 7.80 13.87 14.72
CA HIS A 34 8.93 13.62 15.60
C HIS A 34 8.49 12.93 16.91
N ALA A 35 7.43 13.41 17.53
CA ALA A 35 6.88 12.77 18.73
C ALA A 35 6.42 11.34 18.48
N LEU A 36 5.83 11.08 17.31
CA LEU A 36 5.34 9.76 16.91
C LEU A 36 6.49 8.75 16.74
N VAL A 37 7.61 9.13 16.16
CA VAL A 37 8.74 8.22 15.86
C VAL A 37 9.81 8.18 16.95
N ALA A 38 9.90 9.20 17.80
CA ALA A 38 10.97 9.36 18.79
C ALA A 38 10.65 8.79 20.18
N HIS A 39 9.46 8.25 20.40
CA HIS A 39 9.04 7.75 21.71
C HIS A 39 9.85 6.56 22.22
N ASN A 40 10.52 5.85 21.32
CA ASN A 40 11.44 4.77 21.68
C ASN A 40 12.81 4.94 20.97
N PRO A 41 13.69 5.79 21.49
CA PRO A 41 14.97 6.13 20.84
C PRO A 41 16.06 5.08 20.99
N THR A 42 15.80 3.95 21.65
CA THR A 42 16.86 2.93 21.89
C THR A 42 17.14 2.14 20.60
N PRO A 43 18.44 1.86 20.28
CA PRO A 43 18.80 1.09 19.09
C PRO A 43 18.23 -0.34 19.08
N ASP A 44 18.07 -0.95 20.25
CA ASP A 44 17.61 -2.33 20.44
C ASP A 44 16.10 -2.43 20.69
N ARG A 45 15.35 -1.39 20.31
CA ARG A 45 13.89 -1.41 20.49
C ARG A 45 13.24 -2.52 19.67
N ALA A 46 12.21 -3.13 20.24
CA ALA A 46 11.32 -3.99 19.47
C ALA A 46 10.66 -3.18 18.33
N PRO A 47 10.48 -3.76 17.15
CA PRO A 47 9.74 -3.12 16.08
C PRO A 47 8.34 -2.72 16.56
N GLU A 48 7.96 -1.49 16.29
CA GLU A 48 6.64 -0.96 16.65
C GLU A 48 5.93 -0.45 15.40
N VAL A 49 4.61 -0.65 15.36
CA VAL A 49 3.78 -0.13 14.27
C VAL A 49 3.55 1.36 14.52
N VAL A 50 4.26 2.19 13.77
CA VAL A 50 4.19 3.63 13.90
C VAL A 50 3.25 4.19 12.84
N TRP A 51 2.05 4.63 13.22
CA TRP A 51 1.13 5.34 12.35
C TRP A 51 -0.05 5.93 13.14
N GLN A 52 -0.86 6.74 12.47
CA GLN A 52 -2.09 7.30 13.02
C GLN A 52 -3.29 6.81 12.18
N PRO A 53 -4.09 5.85 12.68
CA PRO A 53 -5.26 5.33 11.95
C PRO A 53 -6.30 6.40 11.56
N GLU A 54 -6.37 7.49 12.32
CA GLU A 54 -7.25 8.62 12.03
C GLU A 54 -6.86 9.32 10.73
N ILE A 55 -5.56 9.51 10.49
CA ILE A 55 -5.07 10.09 9.23
C ILE A 55 -5.41 9.17 8.05
N TRP A 56 -5.26 7.86 8.22
CA TRP A 56 -5.68 6.88 7.20
C TRP A 56 -7.16 7.00 6.89
N ARG A 57 -8.02 7.03 7.91
CA ARG A 57 -9.46 7.19 7.73
C ARG A 57 -9.80 8.46 6.95
N GLU A 58 -9.18 9.59 7.30
CA GLU A 58 -9.39 10.83 6.57
C GLU A 58 -8.94 10.76 5.11
N MET A 59 -7.81 10.09 4.82
CA MET A 59 -7.38 9.84 3.43
C MET A 59 -8.40 9.00 2.66
N THR A 60 -9.00 7.99 3.30
CA THR A 60 -10.06 7.18 2.67
C THR A 60 -11.34 7.97 2.44
N GLU A 61 -11.74 8.83 3.38
CA GLU A 61 -12.88 9.74 3.24
C GLU A 61 -12.67 10.76 2.10
N LEU A 62 -11.41 11.17 1.85
CA LEU A 62 -11.03 12.01 0.70
C LEU A 62 -10.97 11.23 -0.63
N GLY A 63 -11.18 9.92 -0.61
CA GLY A 63 -11.13 9.05 -1.79
C GLY A 63 -9.70 8.72 -2.26
N TRP A 64 -8.67 8.97 -1.46
CA TRP A 64 -7.30 8.75 -1.91
C TRP A 64 -6.93 7.27 -2.05
N SER A 65 -7.53 6.40 -1.26
CA SER A 65 -7.30 4.95 -1.36
C SER A 65 -7.84 4.31 -2.65
N ILE A 66 -8.82 4.96 -3.29
CA ILE A 66 -9.52 4.43 -4.48
C ILE A 66 -9.07 5.05 -5.80
N LEU A 67 -8.00 5.87 -5.80
CA LEU A 67 -7.53 6.57 -7.00
C LEU A 67 -7.16 5.62 -8.14
N THR A 68 -6.62 4.44 -7.82
CA THR A 68 -6.17 3.43 -8.79
C THR A 68 -7.23 2.37 -9.11
N VAL A 69 -8.34 2.36 -8.38
CA VAL A 69 -9.48 1.50 -8.67
C VAL A 69 -10.22 2.05 -9.89
N PRO A 70 -10.48 1.24 -10.94
CA PRO A 70 -11.18 1.72 -12.14
C PRO A 70 -12.60 2.22 -11.83
N GLU A 71 -13.06 3.22 -12.58
CA GLU A 71 -14.42 3.78 -12.45
C GLU A 71 -15.51 2.72 -12.60
N ALA A 72 -15.30 1.75 -13.50
CA ALA A 72 -16.22 0.61 -13.69
C ALA A 72 -16.43 -0.22 -12.42
N HIS A 73 -15.53 -0.11 -11.45
CA HIS A 73 -15.60 -0.79 -10.16
C HIS A 73 -15.87 0.18 -8.99
N GLY A 74 -16.25 1.42 -9.27
CA GLY A 74 -16.61 2.42 -8.26
C GLY A 74 -15.44 3.25 -7.72
N GLY A 75 -14.26 3.13 -8.32
CA GLY A 75 -13.10 3.96 -8.01
C GLY A 75 -13.05 5.25 -8.83
N LEU A 76 -11.89 5.92 -8.80
CA LEU A 76 -11.65 7.17 -9.52
C LEU A 76 -10.83 6.98 -10.80
N GLY A 77 -10.15 5.86 -10.98
CA GLY A 77 -9.41 5.50 -12.20
C GLY A 77 -8.38 6.54 -12.65
N LEU A 78 -7.76 7.26 -11.72
CA LEU A 78 -6.85 8.35 -12.08
C LEU A 78 -5.56 7.85 -12.74
N PRO A 79 -4.98 8.63 -13.64
CA PRO A 79 -3.70 8.29 -14.26
C PRO A 79 -2.58 8.27 -13.21
N LEU A 80 -1.61 7.37 -13.40
CA LEU A 80 -0.49 7.18 -12.46
C LEU A 80 0.29 8.46 -12.17
N VAL A 81 0.34 9.40 -13.12
CA VAL A 81 1.02 10.68 -12.94
C VAL A 81 0.36 11.53 -11.84
N ALA A 82 -0.96 11.51 -11.72
CA ALA A 82 -1.68 12.19 -10.65
C ALA A 82 -1.46 11.48 -9.30
N VAL A 83 -1.52 10.15 -9.30
CA VAL A 83 -1.23 9.33 -8.11
C VAL A 83 0.20 9.57 -7.61
N ALA A 84 1.18 9.68 -8.53
CA ALA A 84 2.57 9.98 -8.17
C ALA A 84 2.71 11.32 -7.44
N GLY A 85 1.95 12.34 -7.84
CA GLY A 85 1.92 13.65 -7.16
C GLY A 85 1.45 13.56 -5.70
N LEU A 86 0.41 12.75 -5.45
CA LEU A 86 -0.08 12.47 -4.09
C LEU A 86 0.98 11.74 -3.24
N ILE A 87 1.59 10.69 -3.80
CA ILE A 87 2.62 9.90 -3.09
C ILE A 87 3.89 10.73 -2.84
N GLU A 88 4.26 11.62 -3.77
CA GLU A 88 5.35 12.57 -3.51
C GLU A 88 5.04 13.48 -2.31
N ALA A 89 3.82 13.99 -2.20
CA ALA A 89 3.41 14.80 -1.05
C ALA A 89 3.43 14.00 0.27
N GLN A 90 2.98 12.74 0.25
CA GLN A 90 3.09 11.84 1.40
C GLN A 90 4.56 11.59 1.79
N GLY A 91 5.42 11.29 0.81
CA GLY A 91 6.85 11.05 1.05
C GLY A 91 7.56 12.28 1.61
N LYS A 92 7.23 13.48 1.11
CA LYS A 92 7.77 14.75 1.61
C LYS A 92 7.42 15.01 3.08
N SER A 93 6.27 14.56 3.53
CA SER A 93 5.82 14.66 4.92
C SER A 93 6.28 13.49 5.79
N ALA A 94 6.89 12.46 5.20
CA ALA A 94 7.24 11.20 5.85
C ALA A 94 6.05 10.55 6.60
N CYS A 95 4.82 10.76 6.11
CA CYS A 95 3.61 10.26 6.77
C CYS A 95 3.54 8.73 6.73
N PRO A 96 3.60 8.05 7.89
CA PRO A 96 3.48 6.59 7.94
C PRO A 96 2.03 6.18 7.68
N SER A 97 1.79 5.60 6.51
CA SER A 97 0.46 5.09 6.16
C SER A 97 0.54 4.01 5.08
N PRO A 98 -0.45 3.10 5.00
CA PRO A 98 -0.52 2.05 3.98
C PRO A 98 -1.03 2.56 2.61
N LEU A 99 -1.03 3.87 2.36
CA LEU A 99 -1.62 4.45 1.15
C LEU A 99 -0.94 3.95 -0.13
N LEU A 100 0.39 3.98 -0.18
CA LEU A 100 1.15 3.54 -1.36
C LEU A 100 0.84 2.08 -1.71
N GLU A 101 0.85 1.20 -0.71
CA GLU A 101 0.61 -0.23 -0.94
C GLU A 101 -0.85 -0.52 -1.31
N THR A 102 -1.79 0.22 -0.75
CA THR A 102 -3.21 0.11 -1.14
C THR A 102 -3.42 0.56 -2.59
N LEU A 103 -2.78 1.64 -3.02
CA LEU A 103 -2.83 2.11 -4.41
C LEU A 103 -2.16 1.10 -5.37
N ASN A 104 -1.01 0.54 -5.00
CA ASN A 104 -0.35 -0.51 -5.76
C ASN A 104 -1.24 -1.77 -5.87
N SER A 105 -1.93 -2.13 -4.78
CA SER A 105 -2.86 -3.25 -4.76
C SER A 105 -4.05 -3.02 -5.70
N GLY A 106 -4.59 -1.82 -5.76
CA GLY A 106 -5.63 -1.43 -6.73
C GLY A 106 -5.16 -1.60 -8.17
N LEU A 107 -3.91 -1.22 -8.49
CA LEU A 107 -3.32 -1.43 -9.81
C LEU A 107 -3.16 -2.91 -10.15
N VAL A 108 -2.66 -3.72 -9.21
CA VAL A 108 -2.53 -5.17 -9.43
C VAL A 108 -3.89 -5.79 -9.68
N LEU A 109 -4.89 -5.46 -8.86
CA LEU A 109 -6.26 -5.95 -9.01
C LEU A 109 -6.87 -5.59 -10.37
N SER A 110 -6.56 -4.43 -10.94
CA SER A 110 -7.06 -4.03 -12.26
C SER A 110 -6.60 -4.94 -13.40
N HIS A 111 -5.58 -5.76 -13.16
CA HIS A 111 -5.07 -6.77 -14.09
C HIS A 111 -5.46 -8.21 -13.72
N CYS A 112 -6.22 -8.40 -12.65
CA CYS A 112 -6.73 -9.72 -12.25
C CYS A 112 -8.06 -10.02 -12.94
N SER A 113 -8.35 -11.30 -13.18
CA SER A 113 -9.62 -11.75 -13.80
C SER A 113 -10.81 -11.60 -12.86
N GLU A 114 -10.61 -11.72 -11.55
CA GLU A 114 -11.65 -11.70 -10.51
C GLU A 114 -11.27 -10.74 -9.37
N PRO A 115 -11.25 -9.41 -9.62
CA PRO A 115 -10.79 -8.44 -8.64
C PRO A 115 -11.83 -8.06 -7.57
N GLY A 116 -13.08 -8.54 -7.68
CA GLY A 116 -14.26 -8.05 -6.96
C GLY A 116 -14.04 -7.86 -5.46
N VAL A 117 -13.65 -8.93 -4.74
CA VAL A 117 -13.43 -8.87 -3.28
C VAL A 117 -12.38 -7.82 -2.89
N GLY A 118 -11.32 -7.70 -3.69
CA GLY A 118 -10.25 -6.73 -3.43
C GLY A 118 -10.73 -5.30 -3.63
N PHE A 119 -11.45 -5.01 -4.70
CA PHE A 119 -11.99 -3.67 -4.94
C PHE A 119 -13.03 -3.29 -3.89
N GLU A 120 -13.95 -4.19 -3.55
CA GLU A 120 -14.94 -3.95 -2.49
C GLU A 120 -14.27 -3.59 -1.15
N ALA A 121 -13.17 -4.28 -0.82
CA ALA A 121 -12.41 -4.00 0.40
C ALA A 121 -11.75 -2.62 0.36
N ILE A 122 -11.09 -2.25 -0.74
CA ILE A 122 -10.46 -0.93 -0.91
C ILE A 122 -11.50 0.18 -0.87
N LEU A 123 -12.65 0.00 -1.54
CA LEU A 123 -13.78 0.94 -1.50
C LEU A 123 -14.36 1.11 -0.09
N ALA A 124 -14.31 0.05 0.72
CA ALA A 124 -14.69 0.10 2.13
C ALA A 124 -13.62 0.71 3.05
N GLY A 125 -12.53 1.25 2.48
CA GLY A 125 -11.44 1.91 3.24
C GLY A 125 -10.43 0.94 3.87
N LYS A 126 -10.44 -0.34 3.50
CA LYS A 126 -9.44 -1.29 3.99
C LYS A 126 -8.05 -1.03 3.38
N ALA A 127 -7.04 -1.15 4.21
CA ALA A 127 -5.65 -1.12 3.79
C ALA A 127 -5.22 -2.48 3.23
N VAL A 128 -4.53 -2.48 2.10
CA VAL A 128 -4.10 -3.71 1.42
C VAL A 128 -2.62 -3.61 1.07
N SER A 129 -1.85 -4.66 1.36
CA SER A 129 -0.44 -4.75 1.02
C SER A 129 -0.13 -5.91 0.07
N LEU A 130 0.93 -5.75 -0.73
CA LEU A 130 1.39 -6.77 -1.67
C LEU A 130 2.45 -7.67 -1.03
N ALA A 131 2.27 -8.98 -1.11
CA ALA A 131 3.17 -9.99 -0.56
C ALA A 131 3.69 -10.91 -1.68
N PHE A 132 4.89 -10.66 -2.20
CA PHE A 132 5.40 -11.36 -3.39
C PHE A 132 6.91 -11.58 -3.42
N SER A 133 7.70 -10.92 -2.55
CA SER A 133 9.16 -10.99 -2.57
C SER A 133 9.70 -12.20 -1.80
N ASP A 134 10.81 -12.76 -2.28
CA ASP A 134 11.58 -13.76 -1.55
C ASP A 134 12.54 -13.11 -0.52
N GLN A 135 13.27 -13.94 0.22
CA GLN A 135 14.23 -13.49 1.24
C GLN A 135 15.38 -12.62 0.71
N HIS A 136 15.59 -12.58 -0.61
CA HIS A 136 16.61 -11.76 -1.27
C HIS A 136 16.01 -10.52 -1.92
N GLY A 137 14.72 -10.25 -1.73
CA GLY A 137 14.00 -9.16 -2.36
C GLY A 137 13.70 -9.40 -3.85
N SER A 138 13.83 -10.64 -4.33
CA SER A 138 13.47 -10.97 -5.71
C SER A 138 11.96 -10.99 -5.88
N CYS A 139 11.49 -10.34 -6.95
CA CYS A 139 10.07 -10.19 -7.26
C CYS A 139 9.72 -10.64 -8.70
N GLY A 140 10.60 -11.40 -9.36
CA GLY A 140 10.37 -11.89 -10.72
C GLY A 140 9.31 -12.97 -10.80
N PRO A 141 8.64 -13.11 -11.95
CA PRO A 141 7.69 -14.20 -12.19
C PRO A 141 8.32 -15.56 -11.87
N GLY A 142 7.62 -16.39 -11.15
CA GLY A 142 8.11 -17.71 -10.75
C GLY A 142 9.09 -17.74 -9.58
N LYS A 143 9.42 -16.59 -8.98
CA LYS A 143 10.28 -16.51 -7.78
C LYS A 143 9.52 -16.31 -6.48
N THR A 144 8.19 -16.27 -6.53
CA THR A 144 7.39 -16.19 -5.30
C THR A 144 7.67 -17.36 -4.37
N PRO A 145 7.94 -17.09 -3.09
CA PRO A 145 8.26 -18.14 -2.10
C PRO A 145 7.02 -18.81 -1.51
N VAL A 146 5.83 -18.35 -1.89
CA VAL A 146 4.55 -18.92 -1.45
C VAL A 146 4.01 -19.87 -2.50
N SER A 147 3.51 -21.00 -2.07
CA SER A 147 2.82 -21.99 -2.90
C SER A 147 1.37 -22.15 -2.46
N VAL A 148 0.53 -22.61 -3.37
CA VAL A 148 -0.85 -22.99 -3.08
C VAL A 148 -1.08 -24.43 -3.48
N ALA A 149 -1.66 -25.22 -2.57
CA ALA A 149 -2.08 -26.59 -2.81
C ALA A 149 -3.39 -26.87 -2.05
N ASN A 150 -4.35 -27.48 -2.70
CA ASN A 150 -5.66 -27.83 -2.11
C ASN A 150 -6.36 -26.64 -1.43
N GLY A 151 -6.26 -25.43 -2.02
CA GLY A 151 -6.85 -24.21 -1.49
C GLY A 151 -6.11 -23.61 -0.27
N THR A 152 -4.96 -24.16 0.12
CA THR A 152 -4.15 -23.66 1.23
C THR A 152 -2.87 -23.03 0.73
N LEU A 153 -2.57 -21.80 1.20
CA LEU A 153 -1.31 -21.12 0.97
C LEU A 153 -0.27 -21.60 1.99
N SER A 154 0.97 -21.81 1.53
CA SER A 154 2.10 -22.18 2.38
C SER A 154 3.36 -21.49 1.91
N GLY A 155 4.13 -20.92 2.84
CA GLY A 155 5.37 -20.22 2.55
C GLY A 155 5.49 -18.93 3.32
N GLN A 156 6.47 -18.10 2.96
CA GLN A 156 6.76 -16.84 3.61
C GLN A 156 7.13 -15.80 2.57
N ALA A 157 6.41 -14.68 2.54
CA ALA A 157 6.79 -13.50 1.76
C ALA A 157 7.60 -12.54 2.63
N PHE A 158 8.58 -11.88 2.03
CA PHE A 158 9.50 -10.98 2.72
C PHE A 158 9.32 -9.54 2.24
N PHE A 159 9.73 -8.59 3.06
CA PHE A 159 9.73 -7.15 2.75
C PHE A 159 8.34 -6.63 2.33
N VAL A 160 7.30 -7.17 2.97
CA VAL A 160 5.92 -6.72 2.75
C VAL A 160 5.75 -5.36 3.41
N GLN A 161 5.64 -4.32 2.60
CA GLN A 161 5.53 -2.95 3.10
C GLN A 161 4.21 -2.74 3.84
N ASP A 162 4.28 -1.99 4.95
CA ASP A 162 3.13 -1.64 5.78
C ASP A 162 2.28 -2.86 6.22
N ALA A 163 2.88 -4.07 6.28
CA ALA A 163 2.18 -5.31 6.57
C ALA A 163 1.37 -5.25 7.87
N ALA A 164 1.93 -4.67 8.92
CA ALA A 164 1.27 -4.57 10.23
C ALA A 164 0.13 -3.52 10.27
N LYS A 165 -0.01 -2.69 9.20
CA LYS A 165 -1.07 -1.70 9.04
C LYS A 165 -2.17 -2.19 8.09
N ALA A 166 -1.97 -3.32 7.42
CA ALA A 166 -2.88 -3.85 6.42
C ALA A 166 -4.03 -4.65 7.04
N ASP A 167 -5.22 -4.51 6.46
CA ASP A 167 -6.40 -5.33 6.76
C ASP A 167 -6.40 -6.63 5.94
N ALA A 168 -5.71 -6.64 4.81
CA ALA A 168 -5.60 -7.79 3.93
C ALA A 168 -4.32 -7.72 3.07
N TYR A 169 -3.99 -8.85 2.48
CA TYR A 169 -2.83 -9.00 1.59
C TYR A 169 -3.26 -9.57 0.24
N LEU A 170 -2.63 -9.07 -0.83
CA LEU A 170 -2.55 -9.75 -2.10
C LEU A 170 -1.25 -10.55 -2.13
N VAL A 171 -1.36 -11.85 -2.03
CA VAL A 171 -0.24 -12.78 -1.96
C VAL A 171 -0.01 -13.40 -3.33
N ALA A 172 1.16 -13.20 -3.92
CA ALA A 172 1.56 -13.97 -5.10
C ALA A 172 1.93 -15.38 -4.69
N ALA A 173 1.24 -16.38 -5.21
CA ALA A 173 1.54 -17.78 -4.91
C ALA A 173 1.56 -18.63 -6.17
N ARG A 174 2.37 -19.69 -6.12
CA ARG A 174 2.58 -20.64 -7.22
C ARG A 174 1.70 -21.87 -7.03
N SER A 175 1.00 -22.23 -8.10
CA SER A 175 0.32 -23.50 -8.27
C SER A 175 0.95 -24.32 -9.40
N ASP A 176 0.38 -25.50 -9.67
CA ASP A 176 0.77 -26.32 -10.82
C ASP A 176 0.46 -25.64 -12.18
N THR A 177 -0.46 -24.67 -12.19
CA THR A 177 -0.86 -23.92 -13.40
C THR A 177 -0.13 -22.60 -13.57
N GLY A 178 0.68 -22.18 -12.61
CA GLY A 178 1.44 -20.93 -12.66
C GLY A 178 1.34 -20.10 -11.39
N VAL A 179 1.65 -18.80 -11.52
CA VAL A 179 1.60 -17.84 -10.41
C VAL A 179 0.33 -17.00 -10.54
N ALA A 180 -0.40 -16.86 -9.43
CA ALA A 180 -1.58 -16.01 -9.34
C ALA A 180 -1.57 -15.21 -8.03
N TRP A 181 -2.41 -14.17 -7.98
CA TRP A 181 -2.65 -13.39 -6.78
C TRP A 181 -3.80 -13.99 -5.99
N TYR A 182 -3.61 -14.09 -4.68
CA TYR A 182 -4.59 -14.61 -3.75
C TYR A 182 -4.91 -13.56 -2.69
N TRP A 183 -6.19 -13.35 -2.44
CA TRP A 183 -6.66 -12.49 -1.36
C TRP A 183 -6.55 -13.22 -0.02
N VAL A 184 -5.92 -12.58 0.96
CA VAL A 184 -5.75 -13.13 2.31
C VAL A 184 -6.11 -12.06 3.33
N ASP A 185 -7.10 -12.32 4.18
CA ASP A 185 -7.45 -11.45 5.30
C ASP A 185 -6.29 -11.43 6.32
N ALA A 186 -5.97 -10.26 6.88
CA ALA A 186 -4.89 -10.14 7.87
C ALA A 186 -5.14 -10.96 9.16
N LYS A 187 -6.40 -11.34 9.39
CA LYS A 187 -6.82 -12.19 10.53
C LYS A 187 -6.99 -13.66 10.15
N ALA A 188 -6.54 -14.06 8.95
CA ALA A 188 -6.65 -15.45 8.50
C ALA A 188 -5.92 -16.40 9.45
N ALA A 189 -6.53 -17.54 9.75
CA ALA A 189 -5.93 -18.56 10.60
C ALA A 189 -4.60 -19.07 9.98
N GLY A 190 -3.55 -19.15 10.77
CA GLY A 190 -2.23 -19.59 10.33
C GLY A 190 -1.37 -18.51 9.68
N LEU A 191 -1.86 -17.28 9.56
CA LEU A 191 -1.06 -16.13 9.15
C LEU A 191 -0.33 -15.56 10.35
N SER A 192 0.96 -15.26 10.19
CA SER A 192 1.76 -14.45 11.11
C SER A 192 2.50 -13.36 10.34
N CYS A 193 2.74 -12.25 11.00
CA CYS A 193 3.50 -11.14 10.47
C CYS A 193 4.60 -10.78 11.44
N ASP A 194 5.86 -10.98 11.03
CA ASP A 194 7.03 -10.61 11.81
C ASP A 194 7.55 -9.25 11.32
N GLN A 195 7.71 -8.30 12.22
CA GLN A 195 8.27 -6.99 11.88
C GLN A 195 9.79 -7.02 11.93
N ASN A 196 10.40 -6.44 10.90
CA ASN A 196 11.83 -6.20 10.86
C ASN A 196 12.17 -4.84 11.48
N ALA A 197 13.24 -4.77 12.27
CA ALA A 197 13.83 -3.50 12.65
C ALA A 197 14.52 -2.89 11.43
N ILE A 198 14.07 -1.72 10.98
CA ILE A 198 14.61 -1.00 9.83
C ILE A 198 15.05 0.40 10.24
N ILE A 199 15.89 1.04 9.40
CA ILE A 199 16.40 2.40 9.67
C ILE A 199 15.28 3.44 9.56
N ASP A 200 14.33 3.24 8.64
CA ASP A 200 13.18 4.11 8.47
C ASP A 200 12.19 3.93 9.62
N LEU A 201 12.12 4.92 10.51
CA LEU A 201 11.26 4.89 11.69
C LEU A 201 9.78 5.10 11.37
N THR A 202 9.44 5.38 10.12
CA THR A 202 8.05 5.59 9.66
C THR A 202 7.43 4.35 9.02
N ARG A 203 8.21 3.23 8.94
CA ARG A 203 7.81 2.00 8.25
C ARG A 203 7.83 0.80 9.19
#